data_5a7504d6c2c788ec35a1c4ba26c12521
#
_entry.id   5a7504d6c2c788ec35a1c4ba26c12521
#
_cell.length_a   1.000
_cell.length_b   1.000
_cell.length_c   1.000
_cell.angle_alpha   90.00
_cell.angle_beta   90.00
_cell.angle_gamma   90.00
#
_symmetry.space_group_name_H-M   'P 1'
#
loop_
_entity.id
_entity.type
_entity.pdbx_description
1 polymer ?
#
loop_
_entity_poly.entity_id
_entity_poly.type
_entity_poly.pdbx_seq_one_letter_code
_entity_poly.pdbx_strand_id
1 'polypeptide(L)'
;SSMSTSAVDTLISACIRFLQAYPPFEQMQAEALRFLAERVRLQHYPKGARILSTEMGVAPALYIIHRGRVRAKSTVGLGSGETTSSTLGPGQAFAIGALMAQRPTFGSYEAVDEVFCYELPADDFFALTQKSSAFNLFCTQHIAGLLKQSQQQLQLQFAQRAAEQKTMNSPLAAVVKREAVAVPTTASIREVVELMAERHLGSMVVVDEQEVPVGIFTL
;
A
#
# COMPACT_ATOMS: atom_id res chain seq x y z
N SER A 1 25.45 1.42 -43.55
CA SER A 1 25.22 2.19 -42.30
C SER A 1 23.91 3.03 -42.30
N SER A 2 23.32 3.30 -43.48
CA SER A 2 22.04 4.08 -43.55
C SER A 2 20.80 3.32 -43.09
N MET A 3 20.79 1.98 -43.18
CA MET A 3 19.62 1.17 -42.75
C MET A 3 19.48 1.07 -41.23
N SER A 4 20.56 1.14 -40.45
CA SER A 4 20.48 1.11 -38.97
C SER A 4 19.97 2.42 -38.38
N THR A 5 20.30 3.54 -38.98
CA THR A 5 19.81 4.86 -38.52
C THR A 5 18.29 5.00 -38.69
N SER A 6 17.74 4.55 -39.83
CA SER A 6 16.30 4.54 -40.11
C SER A 6 15.50 3.67 -39.12
N ALA A 7 16.04 2.50 -38.74
CA ALA A 7 15.40 1.61 -37.77
C ALA A 7 15.37 2.24 -36.36
N VAL A 8 16.46 2.87 -35.93
CA VAL A 8 16.54 3.57 -34.64
C VAL A 8 15.56 4.73 -34.60
N ASP A 9 15.49 5.56 -35.65
CA ASP A 9 14.54 6.67 -35.74
C ASP A 9 13.08 6.18 -35.70
N THR A 10 12.79 5.04 -36.29
CA THR A 10 11.46 4.42 -36.23
C THR A 10 11.10 3.98 -34.81
N LEU A 11 12.04 3.39 -34.08
CA LEU A 11 11.84 2.99 -32.68
C LEU A 11 11.65 4.18 -31.77
N ILE A 12 12.44 5.24 -31.91
CA ILE A 12 12.30 6.49 -31.16
C ILE A 12 10.93 7.10 -31.43
N SER A 13 10.51 7.19 -32.69
CA SER A 13 9.20 7.72 -33.06
C SER A 13 8.04 6.91 -32.48
N ALA A 14 8.15 5.58 -32.46
CA ALA A 14 7.17 4.70 -31.86
C ALA A 14 7.09 4.88 -30.33
N CYS A 15 8.23 5.05 -29.67
CA CYS A 15 8.31 5.35 -28.23
C CYS A 15 7.63 6.67 -27.90
N ILE A 16 7.94 7.74 -28.64
CA ILE A 16 7.34 9.06 -28.47
C ILE A 16 5.81 8.99 -28.65
N ARG A 17 5.35 8.31 -29.70
CA ARG A 17 3.92 8.15 -29.98
C ARG A 17 3.19 7.42 -28.85
N PHE A 18 3.80 6.38 -28.32
CA PHE A 18 3.26 5.67 -27.16
C PHE A 18 3.17 6.58 -25.93
N LEU A 19 4.25 7.28 -25.59
CA LEU A 19 4.31 8.14 -24.41
C LEU A 19 3.32 9.32 -24.48
N GLN A 20 3.09 9.88 -25.66
CA GLN A 20 2.16 11.00 -25.85
C GLN A 20 0.70 10.66 -25.54
N ALA A 21 0.35 9.38 -25.43
CA ALA A 21 -0.99 8.95 -25.04
C ALA A 21 -1.23 8.99 -23.50
N TYR A 22 -0.20 9.26 -22.70
CA TYR A 22 -0.27 9.15 -21.23
C TYR A 22 0.33 10.37 -20.53
N PRO A 23 -0.29 10.82 -19.40
CA PRO A 23 0.31 11.85 -18.57
C PRO A 23 1.55 11.30 -17.82
N PRO A 24 2.59 12.11 -17.57
CA PRO A 24 2.72 13.55 -17.92
C PRO A 24 3.27 13.78 -19.34
N PHE A 25 3.56 12.70 -20.07
CA PHE A 25 4.32 12.76 -21.32
C PHE A 25 3.58 13.52 -22.43
N GLU A 26 2.23 13.48 -22.42
CA GLU A 26 1.38 14.23 -23.34
C GLU A 26 1.57 15.76 -23.23
N GLN A 27 2.02 16.25 -22.06
CA GLN A 27 2.23 17.67 -21.77
C GLN A 27 3.67 18.11 -21.97
N MET A 28 4.56 17.17 -22.26
CA MET A 28 5.97 17.45 -22.44
C MET A 28 6.25 18.02 -23.83
N GLN A 29 7.24 18.90 -23.90
CA GLN A 29 7.72 19.42 -25.18
C GLN A 29 8.39 18.33 -26.00
N ALA A 30 8.32 18.45 -27.33
CA ALA A 30 8.86 17.46 -28.27
C ALA A 30 10.35 17.17 -28.03
N GLU A 31 11.14 18.17 -27.68
CA GLU A 31 12.57 18.03 -27.38
C GLU A 31 12.81 17.16 -26.14
N ALA A 32 12.02 17.36 -25.07
CA ALA A 32 12.11 16.56 -23.86
C ALA A 32 11.65 15.11 -24.07
N LEU A 33 10.60 14.90 -24.85
CA LEU A 33 10.16 13.55 -25.25
C LEU A 33 11.21 12.82 -26.07
N ARG A 34 11.85 13.53 -27.00
CA ARG A 34 12.94 12.97 -27.79
C ARG A 34 14.13 12.60 -26.92
N PHE A 35 14.52 13.47 -25.97
CA PHE A 35 15.57 13.18 -24.99
C PHE A 35 15.27 11.88 -24.23
N LEU A 36 14.04 11.72 -23.74
CA LEU A 36 13.59 10.51 -23.05
C LEU A 36 13.66 9.27 -23.97
N ALA A 37 13.06 9.35 -25.14
CA ALA A 37 12.98 8.23 -26.09
C ALA A 37 14.33 7.74 -26.59
N GLU A 38 15.32 8.61 -26.70
CA GLU A 38 16.68 8.27 -27.11
C GLU A 38 17.48 7.57 -26.00
N ARG A 39 17.06 7.65 -24.73
CA ARG A 39 17.80 7.18 -23.56
C ARG A 39 17.16 5.99 -22.85
N VAL A 40 15.89 5.75 -23.06
CA VAL A 40 15.22 4.59 -22.48
C VAL A 40 15.71 3.29 -23.14
N ARG A 41 15.71 2.23 -22.33
CA ARG A 41 15.94 0.86 -22.78
C ARG A 41 14.65 0.07 -22.64
N LEU A 42 14.26 -0.66 -23.65
CA LEU A 42 13.13 -1.58 -23.57
C LEU A 42 13.59 -2.90 -22.95
N GLN A 43 13.03 -3.26 -21.80
CA GLN A 43 13.33 -4.51 -21.10
C GLN A 43 12.08 -5.38 -21.00
N HIS A 44 12.28 -6.66 -21.14
CA HIS A 44 11.25 -7.68 -21.00
C HIS A 44 11.37 -8.37 -19.63
N TYR A 45 10.25 -8.55 -18.97
CA TYR A 45 10.11 -9.27 -17.72
C TYR A 45 9.05 -10.36 -17.87
N PRO A 46 9.40 -11.64 -17.74
CA PRO A 46 8.42 -12.71 -17.82
C PRO A 46 7.47 -12.69 -16.62
N LYS A 47 6.31 -13.29 -16.79
CA LYS A 47 5.32 -13.45 -15.72
C LYS A 47 5.96 -13.95 -14.42
N GLY A 48 5.69 -13.29 -13.32
CA GLY A 48 6.20 -13.60 -11.98
C GLY A 48 7.61 -13.05 -11.69
N ALA A 49 8.28 -12.43 -12.67
CA ALA A 49 9.59 -11.83 -12.46
C ALA A 49 9.51 -10.64 -11.49
N ARG A 50 10.48 -10.56 -10.60
CA ARG A 50 10.67 -9.40 -9.73
C ARG A 50 11.44 -8.33 -10.50
N ILE A 51 10.78 -7.20 -10.77
CA ILE A 51 11.35 -6.10 -11.54
C ILE A 51 12.22 -5.22 -10.64
N LEU A 52 11.72 -4.89 -9.47
CA LEU A 52 12.39 -4.05 -8.50
C LEU A 52 11.96 -4.42 -7.08
N SER A 53 12.90 -4.38 -6.13
CA SER A 53 12.62 -4.62 -4.72
C SER A 53 13.61 -3.85 -3.83
N THR A 54 13.28 -3.76 -2.54
CA THR A 54 14.10 -3.07 -1.54
C THR A 54 15.53 -3.65 -1.46
N GLU A 55 15.67 -4.96 -1.58
CA GLU A 55 16.95 -5.67 -1.50
C GLU A 55 17.90 -5.40 -2.67
N MET A 56 17.37 -4.91 -3.78
CA MET A 56 18.19 -4.57 -4.96
C MET A 56 19.00 -3.28 -4.80
N GLY A 57 18.83 -2.57 -3.66
CA GLY A 57 19.55 -1.34 -3.38
C GLY A 57 18.88 -0.11 -3.99
N VAL A 58 19.66 0.97 -4.17
CA VAL A 58 19.17 2.23 -4.73
C VAL A 58 18.53 2.00 -6.09
N ALA A 59 17.36 2.60 -6.32
CA ALA A 59 16.64 2.46 -7.58
C ALA A 59 17.51 2.91 -8.76
N PRO A 60 17.76 2.03 -9.76
CA PRO A 60 18.71 2.33 -10.83
C PRO A 60 18.10 3.12 -11.99
N ALA A 61 16.79 3.13 -12.11
CA ALA A 61 16.07 3.69 -13.23
C ALA A 61 14.64 4.07 -12.89
N LEU A 62 14.04 4.92 -13.72
CA LEU A 62 12.60 5.08 -13.83
C LEU A 62 12.06 3.98 -14.75
N TYR A 63 10.97 3.34 -14.33
CA TYR A 63 10.29 2.31 -15.10
C TYR A 63 8.97 2.83 -15.62
N ILE A 64 8.76 2.76 -16.93
CA ILE A 64 7.50 3.13 -17.60
C ILE A 64 6.96 1.87 -18.26
N ILE A 65 5.79 1.43 -17.86
CA ILE A 65 5.19 0.21 -18.40
C ILE A 65 4.73 0.46 -19.84
N HIS A 66 5.31 -0.26 -20.78
CA HIS A 66 4.90 -0.23 -22.18
C HIS A 66 3.79 -1.24 -22.45
N ARG A 67 3.91 -2.45 -21.89
CA ARG A 67 2.94 -3.55 -22.06
C ARG A 67 2.92 -4.42 -20.83
N GLY A 68 1.75 -5.00 -20.56
CA GLY A 68 1.53 -5.88 -19.42
C GLY A 68 1.16 -5.14 -18.14
N ARG A 69 1.11 -5.87 -17.03
CA ARG A 69 0.71 -5.36 -15.72
C ARG A 69 1.75 -5.66 -14.67
N VAL A 70 1.97 -4.72 -13.80
CA VAL A 70 2.92 -4.81 -12.68
C VAL A 70 2.15 -4.71 -11.37
N ARG A 71 2.42 -5.64 -10.45
CA ARG A 71 1.91 -5.58 -9.08
C ARG A 71 2.92 -4.87 -8.19
N ALA A 72 2.49 -3.74 -7.63
CA ALA A 72 3.23 -3.04 -6.60
C ALA A 72 2.74 -3.49 -5.22
N LYS A 73 3.64 -3.99 -4.37
CA LYS A 73 3.39 -4.36 -2.98
C LYS A 73 4.22 -3.48 -2.08
N SER A 74 3.61 -2.84 -1.10
CA SER A 74 4.29 -2.01 -0.11
C SER A 74 3.97 -2.49 1.29
N THR A 75 5.00 -2.62 2.12
CA THR A 75 4.90 -2.95 3.54
C THR A 75 4.96 -1.70 4.42
N VAL A 76 4.46 -0.58 3.94
CA VAL A 76 4.42 0.67 4.72
C VAL A 76 3.27 0.61 5.72
N GLY A 77 3.58 0.10 6.90
CA GLY A 77 2.70 0.15 8.06
C GLY A 77 3.56 0.08 9.31
N LEU A 78 3.67 1.17 10.04
CA LEU A 78 4.22 1.18 11.39
C LEU A 78 3.38 0.24 12.28
N GLY A 79 3.77 -1.04 12.32
CA GLY A 79 3.32 -1.99 13.33
C GLY A 79 2.10 -2.87 13.02
N SER A 80 1.45 -2.77 11.86
CA SER A 80 0.29 -3.63 11.55
C SER A 80 0.55 -4.77 10.58
N GLY A 81 1.71 -4.81 9.92
CA GLY A 81 2.02 -5.87 8.94
C GLY A 81 1.09 -5.89 7.71
N GLU A 82 0.25 -4.88 7.54
CA GLU A 82 -0.63 -4.78 6.39
C GLU A 82 0.17 -4.43 5.13
N THR A 83 0.11 -5.34 4.17
CA THR A 83 0.68 -5.14 2.85
C THR A 83 -0.36 -4.51 1.95
N THR A 84 -0.12 -3.29 1.48
CA THR A 84 -0.93 -2.70 0.42
C THR A 84 -0.46 -3.22 -0.93
N SER A 85 -1.42 -3.55 -1.80
CA SER A 85 -1.14 -4.05 -3.15
C SER A 85 -1.94 -3.24 -4.16
N SER A 86 -1.27 -2.80 -5.22
CA SER A 86 -1.90 -2.14 -6.35
C SER A 86 -1.38 -2.71 -7.66
N THR A 87 -2.16 -2.55 -8.74
CA THR A 87 -1.77 -3.01 -10.07
C THR A 87 -1.58 -1.80 -10.98
N LEU A 88 -0.42 -1.76 -11.62
CA LEU A 88 -0.04 -0.73 -12.59
C LEU A 88 -0.13 -1.30 -14.01
N GLY A 89 -0.53 -0.47 -14.96
CA GLY A 89 -0.68 -0.84 -16.36
C GLY A 89 0.09 0.06 -17.33
N PRO A 90 -0.11 -0.13 -18.64
CA PRO A 90 0.61 0.64 -19.68
C PRO A 90 0.51 2.15 -19.48
N GLY A 91 1.62 2.85 -19.70
CA GLY A 91 1.74 4.30 -19.52
C GLY A 91 2.03 4.76 -18.10
N GLN A 92 1.83 3.91 -17.10
CA GLN A 92 2.15 4.22 -15.72
C GLN A 92 3.63 3.99 -15.42
N ALA A 93 4.18 4.86 -14.56
CA ALA A 93 5.57 4.80 -14.14
C ALA A 93 5.71 4.48 -12.66
N PHE A 94 6.81 3.85 -12.29
CA PHE A 94 7.12 3.56 -10.89
C PHE A 94 8.60 3.80 -10.56
N ALA A 95 8.93 3.75 -9.29
CA ALA A 95 10.21 4.10 -8.68
C ALA A 95 10.51 5.61 -8.60
N ILE A 96 9.57 6.49 -8.89
CA ILE A 96 9.77 7.95 -8.87
C ILE A 96 10.23 8.42 -7.48
N GLY A 97 9.54 8.02 -6.42
CA GLY A 97 9.86 8.42 -5.05
C GLY A 97 11.22 7.93 -4.60
N ALA A 98 11.59 6.70 -4.94
CA ALA A 98 12.88 6.12 -4.63
C ALA A 98 14.02 6.82 -5.38
N LEU A 99 13.84 7.15 -6.66
CA LEU A 99 14.79 7.93 -7.45
C LEU A 99 15.01 9.31 -6.87
N MET A 100 13.93 10.05 -6.59
CA MET A 100 14.02 11.41 -6.04
C MET A 100 14.71 11.43 -4.68
N ALA A 101 14.50 10.42 -3.86
CA ALA A 101 15.14 10.28 -2.55
C ALA A 101 16.49 9.57 -2.59
N GLN A 102 16.93 9.08 -3.74
CA GLN A 102 18.18 8.34 -3.91
C GLN A 102 18.32 7.17 -2.94
N ARG A 103 17.27 6.37 -2.82
CA ARG A 103 17.17 5.24 -1.89
C ARG A 103 16.52 4.01 -2.54
N PRO A 104 16.57 2.84 -1.89
CA PRO A 104 15.77 1.68 -2.27
C PRO A 104 14.27 1.97 -2.22
N THR A 105 13.48 1.19 -2.97
CA THR A 105 12.02 1.22 -2.87
C THR A 105 11.54 0.68 -1.52
N PHE A 106 10.37 1.13 -1.06
CA PHE A 106 9.77 0.59 0.17
C PHE A 106 9.08 -0.76 0.00
N GLY A 107 8.93 -1.21 -1.22
CA GLY A 107 8.23 -2.44 -1.54
C GLY A 107 8.80 -3.12 -2.76
N SER A 108 8.02 -4.04 -3.33
CA SER A 108 8.40 -4.80 -4.50
C SER A 108 7.47 -4.55 -5.68
N TYR A 109 8.03 -4.71 -6.88
CA TYR A 109 7.31 -4.63 -8.16
C TYR A 109 7.51 -5.95 -8.90
N GLU A 110 6.41 -6.64 -9.20
CA GLU A 110 6.41 -7.96 -9.84
C GLU A 110 5.56 -7.96 -11.11
N ALA A 111 6.03 -8.65 -12.15
CA ALA A 111 5.29 -8.83 -13.38
C ALA A 111 4.10 -9.78 -13.15
N VAL A 112 2.88 -9.31 -13.41
CA VAL A 112 1.65 -10.12 -13.31
C VAL A 112 1.48 -11.02 -14.52
N ASP A 113 1.89 -10.52 -15.67
CA ASP A 113 1.90 -11.19 -16.97
C ASP A 113 3.23 -10.89 -17.67
N GLU A 114 3.34 -11.10 -18.98
CA GLU A 114 4.50 -10.69 -19.75
C GLU A 114 4.56 -9.16 -19.80
N VAL A 115 5.62 -8.57 -19.23
CA VAL A 115 5.78 -7.12 -19.07
C VAL A 115 6.95 -6.62 -19.92
N PHE A 116 6.71 -5.50 -20.59
CA PHE A 116 7.75 -4.70 -21.24
C PHE A 116 7.78 -3.32 -20.61
N CYS A 117 8.95 -2.90 -20.13
CA CYS A 117 9.17 -1.58 -19.57
C CYS A 117 10.18 -0.78 -20.37
N TYR A 118 9.92 0.52 -20.53
CA TYR A 118 10.96 1.48 -20.81
C TYR A 118 11.67 1.85 -19.53
N GLU A 119 12.97 1.69 -19.49
CA GLU A 119 13.81 2.02 -18.34
C GLU A 119 14.67 3.23 -18.65
N LEU A 120 14.48 4.32 -17.91
CA LEU A 120 15.30 5.52 -17.98
C LEU A 120 16.32 5.48 -16.85
N PRO A 121 17.64 5.43 -17.13
CA PRO A 121 18.67 5.45 -16.09
C PRO A 121 18.53 6.66 -15.16
N ALA A 122 18.95 6.49 -13.89
CA ALA A 122 18.79 7.52 -12.87
C ALA A 122 19.37 8.88 -13.26
N ASP A 123 20.57 8.92 -13.84
CA ASP A 123 21.21 10.18 -14.27
C ASP A 123 20.38 10.88 -15.35
N ASP A 124 19.85 10.12 -16.30
CA ASP A 124 18.98 10.65 -17.36
C ASP A 124 17.61 11.08 -16.81
N PHE A 125 17.11 10.39 -15.78
CA PHE A 125 15.91 10.81 -15.05
C PHE A 125 16.09 12.21 -14.44
N PHE A 126 17.19 12.46 -13.75
CA PHE A 126 17.47 13.76 -13.17
C PHE A 126 17.68 14.83 -14.24
N ALA A 127 18.36 14.50 -15.33
CA ALA A 127 18.51 15.40 -16.47
C ALA A 127 17.15 15.76 -17.10
N LEU A 128 16.23 14.81 -17.20
CA LEU A 128 14.88 15.04 -17.72
C LEU A 128 14.07 15.98 -16.82
N THR A 129 14.18 15.86 -15.50
CA THR A 129 13.52 16.79 -14.56
C THR A 129 13.98 18.23 -14.74
N GLN A 130 15.23 18.44 -15.13
CA GLN A 130 15.77 19.76 -15.44
C GLN A 130 15.34 20.29 -16.81
N LYS A 131 15.13 19.41 -17.78
CA LYS A 131 14.75 19.75 -19.16
C LYS A 131 13.25 19.99 -19.34
N SER A 132 12.41 19.34 -18.56
CA SER A 132 10.96 19.38 -18.68
C SER A 132 10.31 19.84 -17.39
N SER A 133 9.73 21.03 -17.39
CA SER A 133 8.93 21.54 -16.27
C SER A 133 7.67 20.69 -16.02
N ALA A 134 7.03 20.18 -17.06
CA ALA A 134 5.88 19.30 -16.96
C ALA A 134 6.24 17.98 -16.26
N PHE A 135 7.37 17.37 -16.62
CA PHE A 135 7.84 16.16 -15.98
C PHE A 135 8.27 16.40 -14.53
N ASN A 136 8.98 17.49 -14.26
CA ASN A 136 9.37 17.87 -12.90
C ASN A 136 8.17 18.12 -11.99
N LEU A 137 7.16 18.83 -12.50
CA LEU A 137 5.91 19.07 -11.77
C LEU A 137 5.19 17.74 -11.44
N PHE A 138 5.11 16.83 -12.40
CA PHE A 138 4.52 15.51 -12.18
C PHE A 138 5.25 14.74 -11.07
N CYS A 139 6.58 14.69 -11.09
CA CYS A 139 7.38 14.05 -10.05
C CYS A 139 7.15 14.66 -8.67
N THR A 140 7.10 16.00 -8.60
CA THR A 140 6.86 16.75 -7.37
C THR A 140 5.45 16.47 -6.82
N GLN A 141 4.44 16.48 -7.67
CA GLN A 141 3.06 16.18 -7.30
C GLN A 141 2.90 14.71 -6.84
N HIS A 142 3.61 13.79 -7.47
CA HIS A 142 3.64 12.39 -7.08
C HIS A 142 4.14 12.23 -5.64
N ILE A 143 5.25 12.90 -5.28
CA ILE A 143 5.81 12.88 -3.92
C ILE A 143 4.87 13.56 -2.94
N ALA A 144 4.29 14.70 -3.27
CA ALA A 144 3.32 15.38 -2.42
C ALA A 144 2.11 14.50 -2.13
N GLY A 145 1.63 13.76 -3.13
CA GLY A 145 0.56 12.77 -2.99
C GLY A 145 0.92 11.63 -2.01
N LEU A 146 2.13 11.09 -2.11
CA LEU A 146 2.63 10.06 -1.20
C LEU A 146 2.73 10.55 0.24
N LEU A 147 3.23 11.77 0.45
CA LEU A 147 3.31 12.39 1.78
C LEU A 147 1.92 12.61 2.39
N LYS A 148 0.97 13.11 1.61
CA LYS A 148 -0.41 13.30 2.06
C LYS A 148 -1.05 11.98 2.47
N GLN A 149 -0.87 10.93 1.66
CA GLN A 149 -1.38 9.59 1.96
C GLN A 149 -0.77 9.05 3.26
N SER A 150 0.54 9.20 3.45
CA SER A 150 1.23 8.80 4.67
C SER A 150 0.71 9.53 5.90
N GLN A 151 0.50 10.85 5.81
CA GLN A 151 -0.08 11.65 6.89
C GLN A 151 -1.51 11.19 7.26
N GLN A 152 -2.34 10.91 6.27
CA GLN A 152 -3.70 10.41 6.49
C GLN A 152 -3.69 9.05 7.20
N GLN A 153 -2.80 8.14 6.81
CA GLN A 153 -2.66 6.84 7.47
C GLN A 153 -2.23 6.98 8.94
N LEU A 154 -1.27 7.87 9.23
CA LEU A 154 -0.83 8.15 10.59
C LEU A 154 -2.00 8.71 11.44
N GLN A 155 -2.76 9.66 10.91
CA GLN A 155 -3.92 10.22 11.61
C GLN A 155 -4.97 9.15 11.94
N LEU A 156 -5.26 8.23 11.00
CA LEU A 156 -6.18 7.12 11.23
C LEU A 156 -5.68 6.18 12.32
N GLN A 157 -4.39 5.85 12.33
CA GLN A 157 -3.79 5.01 13.38
C GLN A 157 -3.86 5.67 14.75
N PHE A 158 -3.58 6.98 14.84
CA PHE A 158 -3.72 7.72 16.10
C PHE A 158 -5.16 7.77 16.58
N ALA A 159 -6.12 7.97 15.69
CA ALA A 159 -7.53 7.97 16.03
C ALA A 159 -8.01 6.60 16.54
N GLN A 160 -7.57 5.51 15.92
CA GLN A 160 -7.88 4.15 16.36
C GLN A 160 -7.29 3.86 17.74
N ARG A 161 -6.02 4.18 17.98
CA ARG A 161 -5.38 4.00 19.29
C ARG A 161 -6.06 4.85 20.39
N ALA A 162 -6.42 6.08 20.07
CA ALA A 162 -7.15 6.93 21.00
C ALA A 162 -8.54 6.37 21.36
N ALA A 163 -9.24 5.78 20.38
CA ALA A 163 -10.52 5.12 20.59
C ALA A 163 -10.37 3.86 21.47
N GLU A 164 -9.35 3.04 21.23
CA GLU A 164 -9.02 1.86 22.03
C GLU A 164 -8.69 2.24 23.48
N GLN A 165 -7.84 3.25 23.69
CA GLN A 165 -7.51 3.76 25.03
C GLN A 165 -8.74 4.32 25.74
N LYS A 166 -9.63 5.01 25.05
CA LYS A 166 -10.87 5.52 25.62
C LYS A 166 -11.78 4.39 26.08
N THR A 167 -11.85 3.30 25.31
CA THR A 167 -12.61 2.09 25.65
C THR A 167 -12.02 1.40 26.87
N MET A 168 -10.68 1.27 26.94
CA MET A 168 -9.99 0.67 28.08
C MET A 168 -10.09 1.49 29.38
N ASN A 169 -10.18 2.80 29.27
CA ASN A 169 -10.32 3.70 30.44
C ASN A 169 -11.79 4.02 30.77
N SER A 170 -12.75 3.47 30.05
CA SER A 170 -14.17 3.67 30.34
C SER A 170 -14.56 2.95 31.63
N PRO A 171 -15.40 3.54 32.49
CA PRO A 171 -15.94 2.84 33.66
C PRO A 171 -16.63 1.54 33.23
N LEU A 172 -16.42 0.46 33.98
CA LEU A 172 -17.07 -0.82 33.73
C LEU A 172 -18.57 -0.70 33.51
N ALA A 173 -19.24 0.19 34.25
CA ALA A 173 -20.67 0.46 34.10
C ALA A 173 -21.08 0.95 32.70
N ALA A 174 -20.17 1.62 31.94
CA ALA A 174 -20.44 2.07 30.58
C ALA A 174 -20.25 0.97 29.53
N VAL A 175 -19.52 -0.11 29.87
CA VAL A 175 -19.19 -1.23 28.97
C VAL A 175 -20.13 -2.42 29.21
N VAL A 176 -20.67 -2.56 30.42
CA VAL A 176 -21.61 -3.62 30.79
C VAL A 176 -22.95 -3.38 30.10
N LYS A 177 -23.27 -4.21 29.14
CA LYS A 177 -24.51 -4.13 28.33
C LYS A 177 -25.65 -5.02 28.83
N ARG A 178 -25.40 -5.87 29.83
CA ARG A 178 -26.38 -6.82 30.37
C ARG A 178 -26.28 -6.82 31.90
N GLU A 179 -27.42 -6.99 32.54
CA GLU A 179 -27.46 -7.24 33.99
C GLU A 179 -26.78 -8.60 34.26
N ALA A 180 -25.99 -8.65 35.32
CA ALA A 180 -25.39 -9.90 35.76
C ALA A 180 -26.50 -10.83 36.22
N VAL A 181 -26.54 -12.03 35.71
CA VAL A 181 -27.45 -13.07 36.21
C VAL A 181 -26.79 -13.73 37.41
N ALA A 182 -27.46 -13.68 38.56
CA ALA A 182 -26.98 -14.24 39.79
C ALA A 182 -27.85 -15.44 40.22
N VAL A 183 -27.21 -16.41 40.87
CA VAL A 183 -27.89 -17.54 41.51
C VAL A 183 -27.47 -17.64 42.98
N PRO A 184 -28.35 -18.10 43.87
CA PRO A 184 -28.00 -18.28 45.26
C PRO A 184 -27.04 -19.49 45.44
N THR A 185 -26.29 -19.49 46.53
CA THR A 185 -25.42 -20.60 46.92
C THR A 185 -26.15 -21.96 47.07
N THR A 186 -27.47 -21.91 47.27
CA THR A 186 -28.36 -23.08 47.41
C THR A 186 -28.80 -23.68 46.09
N ALA A 187 -28.54 -23.00 44.93
CA ALA A 187 -28.91 -23.53 43.65
C ALA A 187 -28.07 -24.78 43.30
N SER A 188 -28.73 -25.80 42.71
CA SER A 188 -28.03 -26.97 42.23
C SER A 188 -27.22 -26.68 40.96
N ILE A 189 -26.16 -27.46 40.71
CA ILE A 189 -25.35 -27.36 39.50
C ILE A 189 -26.23 -27.55 38.26
N ARG A 190 -27.23 -28.43 38.32
CA ARG A 190 -28.16 -28.67 37.21
C ARG A 190 -28.96 -27.38 36.88
N GLU A 191 -29.53 -26.74 37.89
CA GLU A 191 -30.29 -25.47 37.71
C GLU A 191 -29.43 -24.38 37.11
N VAL A 192 -28.17 -24.28 37.58
CA VAL A 192 -27.21 -23.28 37.04
C VAL A 192 -26.88 -23.57 35.59
N VAL A 193 -26.58 -24.82 35.24
CA VAL A 193 -26.23 -25.19 33.84
C VAL A 193 -27.42 -25.02 32.90
N GLU A 194 -28.64 -25.39 33.32
CA GLU A 194 -29.87 -25.22 32.55
C GLU A 194 -30.13 -23.73 32.29
N LEU A 195 -30.00 -22.87 33.29
CA LEU A 195 -30.17 -21.42 33.17
C LEU A 195 -29.10 -20.79 32.29
N MET A 196 -27.85 -21.23 32.38
CA MET A 196 -26.77 -20.78 31.51
C MET A 196 -27.01 -21.15 30.04
N ALA A 197 -27.48 -22.36 29.77
CA ALA A 197 -27.83 -22.84 28.44
C ALA A 197 -29.01 -22.04 27.86
N GLU A 198 -30.08 -21.83 28.64
CA GLU A 198 -31.27 -21.10 28.23
C GLU A 198 -30.94 -19.62 27.88
N ARG A 199 -30.08 -18.98 28.69
CA ARG A 199 -29.71 -17.56 28.50
C ARG A 199 -28.43 -17.34 27.71
N HIS A 200 -27.81 -18.40 27.22
CA HIS A 200 -26.54 -18.33 26.46
C HIS A 200 -25.42 -17.59 27.24
N LEU A 201 -25.23 -18.00 28.49
CA LEU A 201 -24.22 -17.42 29.39
C LEU A 201 -23.04 -18.35 29.54
N GLY A 202 -21.81 -17.81 29.44
CA GLY A 202 -20.56 -18.55 29.72
C GLY A 202 -20.14 -18.51 31.20
N SER A 203 -20.72 -17.59 31.98
CA SER A 203 -20.44 -17.45 33.40
C SER A 203 -21.66 -16.94 34.16
N MET A 204 -21.72 -17.23 35.44
CA MET A 204 -22.79 -16.82 36.34
C MET A 204 -22.26 -16.46 37.72
N VAL A 205 -22.80 -15.40 38.32
CA VAL A 205 -22.40 -14.93 39.64
C VAL A 205 -23.17 -15.73 40.69
N VAL A 206 -22.49 -16.24 41.72
CA VAL A 206 -23.08 -16.86 42.88
C VAL A 206 -23.15 -15.87 44.02
N VAL A 207 -24.33 -15.70 44.63
CA VAL A 207 -24.58 -14.74 45.69
C VAL A 207 -25.04 -15.48 46.99
N ASP A 208 -24.76 -14.85 48.14
CA ASP A 208 -25.24 -15.30 49.43
C ASP A 208 -26.70 -14.83 49.73
N GLU A 209 -27.18 -15.09 50.95
CA GLU A 209 -28.52 -14.73 51.38
C GLU A 209 -28.77 -13.19 51.45
N GLN A 210 -27.69 -12.39 51.46
CA GLN A 210 -27.73 -10.93 51.43
C GLN A 210 -27.48 -10.36 50.01
N GLU A 211 -27.52 -11.21 48.94
CA GLU A 211 -27.22 -10.86 47.55
C GLU A 211 -25.79 -10.36 47.31
N VAL A 212 -24.85 -10.68 48.19
CA VAL A 212 -23.44 -10.36 48.04
C VAL A 212 -22.76 -11.43 47.17
N PRO A 213 -21.98 -11.04 46.12
CA PRO A 213 -21.25 -11.99 45.29
C PRO A 213 -20.21 -12.75 46.11
N VAL A 214 -20.29 -14.08 46.11
CA VAL A 214 -19.37 -14.98 46.82
C VAL A 214 -18.59 -15.88 45.90
N GLY A 215 -18.94 -15.94 44.59
CA GLY A 215 -18.23 -16.74 43.63
C GLY A 215 -18.74 -16.57 42.22
N ILE A 216 -18.04 -17.17 41.27
CA ILE A 216 -18.41 -17.25 39.85
C ILE A 216 -18.40 -18.70 39.43
N PHE A 217 -19.46 -19.14 38.77
CA PHE A 217 -19.55 -20.42 38.11
C PHE A 217 -19.31 -20.23 36.59
N THR A 218 -18.44 -21.04 36.02
CA THR A 218 -18.11 -21.02 34.58
C THR A 218 -18.23 -22.40 34.00
N LEU A 219 -18.68 -22.52 32.77
CA LEU A 219 -18.70 -23.76 31.98
C LEU A 219 -17.37 -24.00 31.32
#